data_8773c64a22984323426ba5d71da75fa8
#
_entry.id   8773c64a22984323426ba5d71da75fa8
#
_cell.length_a   1.000
_cell.length_b   1.000
_cell.length_c   1.000
_cell.angle_alpha   90.00
_cell.angle_beta   90.00
_cell.angle_gamma   90.00
#
_symmetry.space_group_name_H-M   'P 1'
#
loop_
_entity.id
_entity.type
_entity.pdbx_description
1 polymer ?
#
loop_
_entity_poly.entity_id
_entity_poly.type
_entity_poly.pdbx_seq_one_letter_code
_entity_poly.pdbx_strand_id
1 'polypeptide(L)'
;MSARVTVVGGGVIALLTAVECVLEGHTVTVVDQGPIPHSRATSFDQHRILRALHPADPRTTEAALRAHRRWVELEELFLTRFYEQVGALTVLPPAAAADGAAMLGDAGGSARELTAAGLSDRYPHLHVDGGLGAVLEDEAGVLLAERVLAACVGWLKWQRGIELIEHRAVTAVDAESGSVRLVDGRVLHGDAVLVAVGPWSRGLLPQAVAERLTLHRQSLLYCRVPRNQARAWAATPAIPALGTRGGAWLIPPVAGTALKLTSATACRVVDDITDYATDPYWQRKLEKEFGDILPGFGPAWVTAAKDAYYTSFTDTGGPLLVALGGAGYAYAACGGTSFKFAPLIARSLADRLTGRSPSLIGLGALDGPPLDVHAPQLAGL
;
A
#
# COMPACT_ATOMS: atom_id res chain seq x y z
N MET A 1 23.25 -21.23 3.05
CA MET A 1 22.60 -22.04 4.14
C MET A 1 21.16 -21.58 4.29
N SER A 2 20.22 -22.48 4.59
CA SER A 2 18.82 -22.08 4.84
C SER A 2 18.73 -21.39 6.20
N ALA A 3 18.15 -20.18 6.24
CA ALA A 3 17.88 -19.43 7.45
C ALA A 3 16.44 -19.69 7.93
N ARG A 4 16.20 -19.56 9.24
CA ARG A 4 14.86 -19.55 9.85
C ARG A 4 14.46 -18.10 10.06
N VAL A 5 13.43 -17.66 9.38
CA VAL A 5 12.96 -16.26 9.42
C VAL A 5 11.64 -16.20 10.21
N THR A 6 11.59 -15.37 11.23
CA THR A 6 10.34 -15.06 11.93
C THR A 6 9.78 -13.72 11.42
N VAL A 7 8.56 -13.74 10.91
CA VAL A 7 7.86 -12.55 10.37
C VAL A 7 6.68 -12.22 11.29
N VAL A 8 6.71 -11.05 11.90
CA VAL A 8 5.64 -10.54 12.77
C VAL A 8 4.73 -9.63 11.94
N GLY A 9 3.47 -10.06 11.77
CA GLY A 9 2.43 -9.40 10.98
C GLY A 9 1.92 -10.25 9.82
N GLY A 10 0.64 -10.07 9.46
CA GLY A 10 -0.06 -10.77 8.36
C GLY A 10 -0.53 -9.82 7.24
N GLY A 11 0.11 -8.65 7.10
CA GLY A 11 -0.15 -7.69 6.03
C GLY A 11 0.66 -7.97 4.77
N VAL A 12 0.45 -7.18 3.71
CA VAL A 12 1.05 -7.38 2.38
C VAL A 12 2.58 -7.43 2.41
N ILE A 13 3.23 -6.56 3.19
CA ILE A 13 4.70 -6.54 3.29
C ILE A 13 5.21 -7.83 3.95
N ALA A 14 4.60 -8.22 5.07
CA ALA A 14 4.95 -9.44 5.78
C ALA A 14 4.78 -10.69 4.90
N LEU A 15 3.62 -10.83 4.27
CA LEU A 15 3.29 -12.01 3.45
C LEU A 15 4.16 -12.13 2.22
N LEU A 16 4.40 -11.02 1.49
CA LEU A 16 5.29 -11.05 0.33
C LEU A 16 6.75 -11.26 0.72
N THR A 17 7.21 -10.73 1.87
CA THR A 17 8.57 -11.03 2.37
C THR A 17 8.69 -12.51 2.71
N ALA A 18 7.66 -13.12 3.32
CA ALA A 18 7.62 -14.56 3.55
C ALA A 18 7.69 -15.35 2.24
N VAL A 19 6.96 -14.92 1.20
CA VAL A 19 7.03 -15.53 -0.14
C VAL A 19 8.45 -15.46 -0.71
N GLU A 20 9.09 -14.29 -0.69
CA GLU A 20 10.46 -14.14 -1.20
C GLU A 20 11.46 -15.00 -0.43
N CYS A 21 11.37 -15.07 0.91
CA CYS A 21 12.23 -15.94 1.72
C CYS A 21 12.03 -17.42 1.38
N VAL A 22 10.79 -17.86 1.20
CA VAL A 22 10.49 -19.27 0.83
C VAL A 22 10.98 -19.61 -0.57
N LEU A 23 10.83 -18.71 -1.55
CA LEU A 23 11.37 -18.87 -2.92
C LEU A 23 12.89 -19.08 -2.91
N GLU A 24 13.58 -18.57 -1.92
CA GLU A 24 15.03 -18.70 -1.74
C GLU A 24 15.45 -19.89 -0.88
N GLY A 25 14.49 -20.73 -0.48
CA GLY A 25 14.74 -21.94 0.26
C GLY A 25 14.92 -21.75 1.77
N HIS A 26 14.46 -20.63 2.31
CA HIS A 26 14.44 -20.39 3.75
C HIS A 26 13.19 -20.96 4.39
N THR A 27 13.23 -21.22 5.71
CA THR A 27 12.04 -21.58 6.48
C THR A 27 11.47 -20.33 7.15
N VAL A 28 10.14 -20.19 7.17
CA VAL A 28 9.50 -18.98 7.64
C VAL A 28 8.35 -19.30 8.61
N THR A 29 8.34 -18.61 9.74
CA THR A 29 7.19 -18.58 10.66
C THR A 29 6.58 -17.19 10.59
N VAL A 30 5.32 -17.08 10.17
CA VAL A 30 4.54 -15.84 10.18
C VAL A 30 3.60 -15.86 11.38
N VAL A 31 3.62 -14.81 12.19
CA VAL A 31 2.73 -14.69 13.36
C VAL A 31 1.92 -13.39 13.30
N ASP A 32 0.61 -13.48 13.54
CA ASP A 32 -0.29 -12.32 13.60
C ASP A 32 -1.27 -12.43 14.78
N GLN A 33 -1.65 -11.26 15.33
CA GLN A 33 -2.63 -11.18 16.43
C GLN A 33 -4.06 -11.54 16.00
N GLY A 34 -4.36 -11.51 14.72
CA GLY A 34 -5.63 -11.89 14.11
C GLY A 34 -5.50 -13.08 13.17
N PRO A 35 -6.50 -13.30 12.31
CA PRO A 35 -6.40 -14.29 11.24
C PRO A 35 -5.37 -13.81 10.18
N ILE A 36 -4.85 -14.73 9.39
CA ILE A 36 -3.95 -14.44 8.28
C ILE A 36 -4.65 -14.79 6.94
N PRO A 37 -4.98 -13.81 6.08
CA PRO A 37 -4.71 -12.38 6.19
C PRO A 37 -5.61 -11.69 7.23
N HIS A 38 -5.06 -10.65 7.87
CA HIS A 38 -5.76 -9.94 8.94
C HIS A 38 -6.74 -8.90 8.36
N SER A 39 -8.05 -9.06 8.61
CA SER A 39 -9.12 -8.21 8.06
C SER A 39 -9.06 -6.74 8.53
N ARG A 40 -8.35 -6.44 9.61
CA ARG A 40 -8.11 -5.08 10.12
C ARG A 40 -6.78 -4.48 9.63
N ALA A 41 -5.96 -5.25 8.91
CA ALA A 41 -4.72 -4.72 8.34
C ALA A 41 -5.03 -3.63 7.30
N THR A 42 -4.18 -2.60 7.24
CA THR A 42 -4.30 -1.52 6.25
C THR A 42 -4.34 -2.06 4.81
N SER A 43 -3.63 -3.14 4.55
CA SER A 43 -3.60 -3.79 3.24
C SER A 43 -4.88 -4.56 2.88
N PHE A 44 -5.73 -4.90 3.87
CA PHE A 44 -6.98 -5.62 3.65
C PHE A 44 -8.09 -4.65 3.23
N ASP A 45 -8.34 -4.59 1.92
CA ASP A 45 -9.32 -3.71 1.30
C ASP A 45 -9.72 -4.29 -0.07
N GLN A 46 -10.79 -3.79 -0.67
CA GLN A 46 -11.26 -4.27 -1.96
C GLN A 46 -10.18 -4.14 -3.04
N HIS A 47 -9.55 -2.96 -3.15
CA HIS A 47 -8.58 -2.70 -4.23
C HIS A 47 -7.63 -1.55 -3.92
N ARG A 48 -6.54 -1.48 -4.72
CA ARG A 48 -5.49 -0.44 -4.69
C ARG A 48 -5.14 -0.04 -6.11
N ILE A 49 -4.81 1.24 -6.32
CA ILE A 49 -4.32 1.73 -7.62
C ILE A 49 -2.91 1.18 -7.86
N LEU A 50 -2.71 0.61 -9.05
CA LEU A 50 -1.40 0.28 -9.60
C LEU A 50 -1.16 1.18 -10.81
N ARG A 51 -0.36 2.21 -10.65
CA ARG A 51 0.05 3.15 -11.69
C ARG A 51 1.55 3.39 -11.64
N ALA A 52 2.14 3.75 -12.75
CA ALA A 52 3.57 4.04 -12.83
C ALA A 52 3.87 5.53 -12.68
N LEU A 53 3.13 6.41 -13.33
CA LEU A 53 3.43 7.84 -13.36
C LEU A 53 3.45 8.48 -11.95
N HIS A 54 4.58 9.05 -11.59
CA HIS A 54 4.78 9.98 -10.47
C HIS A 54 5.29 11.29 -11.04
N PRO A 55 4.43 12.29 -11.24
CA PRO A 55 4.82 13.55 -11.88
C PRO A 55 6.04 14.16 -11.19
N ALA A 56 7.03 14.61 -12.00
CA ALA A 56 8.29 15.18 -11.55
C ALA A 56 9.20 14.24 -10.71
N ASP A 57 8.93 12.93 -10.69
CA ASP A 57 9.75 11.94 -9.99
C ASP A 57 10.04 10.71 -10.88
N PRO A 58 11.06 10.80 -11.75
CA PRO A 58 11.40 9.71 -12.67
C PRO A 58 11.85 8.43 -11.94
N ARG A 59 12.55 8.55 -10.80
CA ARG A 59 13.03 7.38 -10.03
C ARG A 59 11.86 6.56 -9.48
N THR A 60 10.88 7.24 -8.89
CA THR A 60 9.67 6.56 -8.39
C THR A 60 8.83 6.02 -9.54
N THR A 61 8.80 6.69 -10.71
CA THR A 61 8.12 6.18 -11.92
C THR A 61 8.77 4.88 -12.41
N GLU A 62 10.09 4.82 -12.54
CA GLU A 62 10.82 3.59 -12.90
C GLU A 62 10.60 2.47 -11.88
N ALA A 63 10.64 2.78 -10.58
CA ALA A 63 10.34 1.83 -9.52
C ALA A 63 8.92 1.27 -9.64
N ALA A 64 7.94 2.12 -9.96
CA ALA A 64 6.55 1.70 -10.13
C ALA A 64 6.36 0.78 -11.33
N LEU A 65 7.05 1.03 -12.46
CA LEU A 65 7.07 0.11 -13.62
C LEU A 65 7.68 -1.25 -13.26
N ARG A 66 8.77 -1.26 -12.48
CA ARG A 66 9.36 -2.53 -11.99
C ARG A 66 8.41 -3.27 -11.05
N ALA A 67 7.76 -2.53 -10.15
CA ALA A 67 6.77 -3.10 -9.25
C ALA A 67 5.57 -3.68 -10.01
N HIS A 68 5.11 -3.00 -11.07
CA HIS A 68 4.03 -3.50 -11.94
C HIS A 68 4.40 -4.84 -12.56
N ARG A 69 5.57 -4.93 -13.20
CA ARG A 69 6.06 -6.20 -13.78
C ARG A 69 6.10 -7.31 -12.72
N ARG A 70 6.60 -7.00 -11.51
CA ARG A 70 6.65 -8.00 -10.43
C ARG A 70 5.26 -8.44 -9.96
N TRP A 71 4.26 -7.55 -9.95
CA TRP A 71 2.89 -7.92 -9.65
C TRP A 71 2.31 -8.90 -10.67
N VAL A 72 2.58 -8.72 -11.96
CA VAL A 72 2.17 -9.67 -13.02
C VAL A 72 2.86 -11.02 -12.85
N GLU A 73 4.17 -11.05 -12.57
CA GLU A 73 4.89 -12.29 -12.27
C GLU A 73 4.32 -13.03 -11.04
N LEU A 74 3.84 -12.29 -10.03
CA LEU A 74 3.20 -12.88 -8.86
C LEU A 74 1.82 -13.48 -9.17
N GLU A 75 1.06 -12.95 -10.14
CA GLU A 75 -0.17 -13.59 -10.62
C GLU A 75 0.13 -14.97 -11.20
N GLU A 76 1.18 -15.07 -12.02
CA GLU A 76 1.63 -16.32 -12.59
C GLU A 76 2.11 -17.30 -11.51
N LEU A 77 2.94 -16.83 -10.56
CA LEU A 77 3.44 -17.63 -9.44
C LEU A 77 2.30 -18.21 -8.58
N PHE A 78 1.29 -17.38 -8.27
CA PHE A 78 0.19 -17.78 -7.42
C PHE A 78 -0.95 -18.45 -8.17
N LEU A 79 -0.88 -18.53 -9.51
CA LEU A 79 -1.94 -19.03 -10.39
C LEU A 79 -3.30 -18.35 -10.07
N THR A 80 -3.27 -17.07 -9.76
CA THR A 80 -4.43 -16.33 -9.29
C THR A 80 -4.44 -14.92 -9.88
N ARG A 81 -5.51 -14.57 -10.58
CA ARG A 81 -5.69 -13.24 -11.13
C ARG A 81 -6.19 -12.26 -10.07
N PHE A 82 -5.45 -11.20 -9.85
CA PHE A 82 -5.77 -10.11 -8.91
C PHE A 82 -5.45 -8.72 -9.45
N TYR A 83 -4.83 -8.62 -10.62
CA TYR A 83 -4.63 -7.36 -11.33
C TYR A 83 -5.69 -7.18 -12.41
N GLU A 84 -6.35 -6.01 -12.41
CA GLU A 84 -7.33 -5.62 -13.42
C GLU A 84 -6.84 -4.37 -14.14
N GLN A 85 -6.57 -4.52 -15.43
CA GLN A 85 -6.08 -3.45 -16.28
C GLN A 85 -7.24 -2.54 -16.71
N VAL A 86 -7.49 -1.49 -15.93
CA VAL A 86 -8.54 -0.48 -16.20
C VAL A 86 -7.95 0.87 -16.61
N GLY A 87 -6.62 0.98 -16.66
CA GLY A 87 -5.89 2.22 -16.85
C GLY A 87 -5.80 3.05 -15.57
N ALA A 88 -4.95 4.11 -15.63
CA ALA A 88 -4.90 5.16 -14.63
C ALA A 88 -4.88 6.53 -15.31
N LEU A 89 -5.69 7.46 -14.80
CA LEU A 89 -5.81 8.82 -15.33
C LEU A 89 -5.27 9.81 -14.32
N THR A 90 -4.11 10.41 -14.60
CA THR A 90 -3.51 11.44 -13.75
C THR A 90 -3.84 12.82 -14.34
N VAL A 91 -4.70 13.58 -13.66
CA VAL A 91 -5.12 14.92 -14.08
C VAL A 91 -4.05 15.93 -13.69
N LEU A 92 -3.60 16.75 -14.64
CA LEU A 92 -2.47 17.67 -14.50
C LEU A 92 -2.70 18.93 -15.34
N PRO A 93 -2.02 20.06 -15.02
CA PRO A 93 -1.88 21.16 -15.97
C PRO A 93 -1.28 20.68 -17.30
N PRO A 94 -1.65 21.28 -18.47
CA PRO A 94 -1.24 20.76 -19.79
C PRO A 94 0.26 20.55 -19.96
N ALA A 95 1.10 21.50 -19.54
CA ALA A 95 2.56 21.35 -19.60
C ALA A 95 3.05 20.14 -18.75
N ALA A 96 2.55 20.00 -17.55
CA ALA A 96 2.91 18.87 -16.66
C ALA A 96 2.38 17.53 -17.19
N ALA A 97 1.28 17.52 -17.94
CA ALA A 97 0.78 16.32 -18.60
C ALA A 97 1.71 15.88 -19.75
N ALA A 98 2.16 16.81 -20.59
CA ALA A 98 3.14 16.55 -21.65
C ALA A 98 4.47 16.02 -21.07
N ASP A 99 5.01 16.72 -20.06
CA ASP A 99 6.25 16.30 -19.37
C ASP A 99 6.09 14.91 -18.72
N GLY A 100 4.95 14.66 -18.08
CA GLY A 100 4.66 13.38 -17.45
C GLY A 100 4.54 12.23 -18.44
N ALA A 101 3.90 12.45 -19.59
CA ALA A 101 3.78 11.45 -20.65
C ALA A 101 5.16 11.14 -21.26
N ALA A 102 5.99 12.16 -21.52
CA ALA A 102 7.35 11.99 -22.01
C ALA A 102 8.20 11.19 -20.99
N MET A 103 8.19 11.61 -19.71
CA MET A 103 8.94 10.93 -18.64
C MET A 103 8.54 9.46 -18.51
N LEU A 104 7.25 9.13 -18.60
CA LEU A 104 6.81 7.73 -18.54
C LEU A 104 7.29 6.95 -19.77
N GLY A 105 7.26 7.57 -20.98
CA GLY A 105 7.80 6.99 -22.20
C GLY A 105 9.30 6.69 -22.10
N ASP A 106 10.08 7.64 -21.59
CA ASP A 106 11.53 7.48 -21.35
C ASP A 106 11.85 6.36 -20.38
N ALA A 107 10.98 6.14 -19.38
CA ALA A 107 11.08 5.02 -18.43
C ALA A 107 10.62 3.67 -19.02
N GLY A 108 10.14 3.64 -20.28
CA GLY A 108 9.67 2.43 -20.97
C GLY A 108 8.23 2.06 -20.67
N GLY A 109 7.43 2.99 -20.16
CA GLY A 109 5.98 2.85 -20.03
C GLY A 109 5.22 3.41 -21.23
N SER A 110 3.90 3.16 -21.27
CA SER A 110 3.00 3.67 -22.30
C SER A 110 2.01 4.66 -21.72
N ALA A 111 1.88 5.83 -22.33
CA ALA A 111 0.95 6.87 -21.92
C ALA A 111 0.34 7.62 -23.11
N ARG A 112 -0.86 8.12 -22.88
CA ARG A 112 -1.53 9.04 -23.81
C ARG A 112 -1.89 10.33 -23.11
N GLU A 113 -1.53 11.45 -23.71
CA GLU A 113 -1.98 12.75 -23.26
C GLU A 113 -3.44 12.98 -23.67
N LEU A 114 -4.24 13.53 -22.78
CA LEU A 114 -5.61 13.95 -23.03
C LEU A 114 -5.73 15.45 -22.76
N THR A 115 -6.32 16.17 -23.72
CA THR A 115 -6.69 17.59 -23.55
C THR A 115 -7.93 17.71 -22.67
N ALA A 116 -8.23 18.92 -22.17
CA ALA A 116 -9.45 19.20 -21.42
C ALA A 116 -10.73 18.79 -22.20
N ALA A 117 -10.79 19.08 -23.50
CA ALA A 117 -11.90 18.65 -24.36
C ALA A 117 -11.99 17.13 -24.44
N GLY A 118 -10.86 16.45 -24.70
CA GLY A 118 -10.81 14.98 -24.75
C GLY A 118 -11.20 14.31 -23.43
N LEU A 119 -10.91 14.94 -22.27
CA LEU A 119 -11.37 14.47 -20.96
C LEU A 119 -12.88 14.56 -20.82
N SER A 120 -13.46 15.74 -21.15
CA SER A 120 -14.90 15.98 -21.05
C SER A 120 -15.71 15.08 -21.98
N ASP A 121 -15.21 14.84 -23.20
CA ASP A 121 -15.86 13.97 -24.19
C ASP A 121 -15.82 12.50 -23.75
N ARG A 122 -14.67 12.06 -23.22
CA ARG A 122 -14.45 10.66 -22.87
C ARG A 122 -15.06 10.28 -21.51
N TYR A 123 -15.05 11.21 -20.55
CA TYR A 123 -15.52 10.98 -19.18
C TYR A 123 -16.53 12.05 -18.72
N PRO A 124 -17.68 12.20 -19.39
CA PRO A 124 -18.66 13.26 -19.10
C PRO A 124 -19.30 13.14 -17.72
N HIS A 125 -19.14 12.00 -17.05
CA HIS A 125 -19.57 11.75 -15.68
C HIS A 125 -18.54 12.17 -14.61
N LEU A 126 -17.42 12.78 -15.03
CA LEU A 126 -16.41 13.37 -14.15
C LEU A 126 -16.36 14.88 -14.41
N HIS A 127 -16.38 15.66 -13.35
CA HIS A 127 -16.08 17.09 -13.47
C HIS A 127 -14.58 17.31 -13.27
N VAL A 128 -13.91 17.76 -14.33
CA VAL A 128 -12.50 18.17 -14.28
C VAL A 128 -12.46 19.65 -14.55
N ASP A 129 -11.75 20.40 -13.70
CA ASP A 129 -11.64 21.85 -13.82
C ASP A 129 -11.13 22.26 -15.23
N GLY A 130 -11.74 23.31 -15.78
CA GLY A 130 -11.44 23.79 -17.12
C GLY A 130 -9.95 24.14 -17.28
N GLY A 131 -9.36 23.67 -18.39
CA GLY A 131 -7.97 23.93 -18.72
C GLY A 131 -6.97 22.89 -18.20
N LEU A 132 -7.39 21.88 -17.42
CA LEU A 132 -6.53 20.75 -17.06
C LEU A 132 -6.54 19.70 -18.18
N GLY A 133 -5.36 19.10 -18.43
CA GLY A 133 -5.20 17.90 -19.22
C GLY A 133 -5.04 16.67 -18.33
N ALA A 134 -4.68 15.55 -18.92
CA ALA A 134 -4.32 14.35 -18.16
C ALA A 134 -3.34 13.45 -18.91
N VAL A 135 -2.69 12.59 -18.17
CA VAL A 135 -1.96 11.43 -18.69
C VAL A 135 -2.78 10.18 -18.41
N LEU A 136 -3.11 9.43 -19.45
CA LEU A 136 -3.75 8.13 -19.37
C LEU A 136 -2.71 7.03 -19.59
N GLU A 137 -2.47 6.25 -18.56
CA GLU A 137 -1.65 5.04 -18.58
C GLU A 137 -2.55 3.84 -18.89
N ASP A 138 -2.47 3.29 -20.09
CA ASP A 138 -3.34 2.18 -20.51
C ASP A 138 -3.01 0.86 -19.81
N GLU A 139 -1.73 0.64 -19.48
CA GLU A 139 -1.26 -0.57 -18.79
C GLU A 139 -1.43 -0.50 -17.27
N ALA A 140 -1.81 0.64 -16.73
CA ALA A 140 -2.12 0.79 -15.31
C ALA A 140 -3.48 0.18 -14.95
N GLY A 141 -3.80 0.15 -13.67
CA GLY A 141 -5.09 -0.38 -13.23
C GLY A 141 -5.20 -0.52 -11.73
N VAL A 142 -5.79 -1.61 -11.29
CA VAL A 142 -6.03 -1.86 -9.88
C VAL A 142 -5.60 -3.27 -9.47
N LEU A 143 -5.10 -3.38 -8.25
CA LEU A 143 -4.85 -4.64 -7.55
C LEU A 143 -6.05 -4.94 -6.65
N LEU A 144 -6.64 -6.11 -6.77
CA LEU A 144 -7.69 -6.63 -5.90
C LEU A 144 -7.04 -7.08 -4.58
N ALA A 145 -6.94 -6.16 -3.63
CA ALA A 145 -6.05 -6.29 -2.48
C ALA A 145 -6.36 -7.52 -1.60
N GLU A 146 -7.64 -7.81 -1.35
CA GLU A 146 -8.04 -9.02 -0.63
C GLU A 146 -7.64 -10.30 -1.38
N ARG A 147 -7.74 -10.30 -2.72
CA ARG A 147 -7.30 -11.45 -3.54
C ARG A 147 -5.77 -11.61 -3.51
N VAL A 148 -5.02 -10.50 -3.53
CA VAL A 148 -3.55 -10.52 -3.38
C VAL A 148 -3.18 -11.23 -2.08
N LEU A 149 -3.76 -10.80 -0.94
CA LEU A 149 -3.46 -11.39 0.36
C LEU A 149 -3.87 -12.86 0.44
N ALA A 150 -5.05 -13.20 -0.07
CA ALA A 150 -5.53 -14.58 -0.11
C ALA A 150 -4.64 -15.47 -0.99
N ALA A 151 -4.17 -14.95 -2.13
CA ALA A 151 -3.25 -15.66 -3.03
C ALA A 151 -1.90 -15.92 -2.36
N CYS A 152 -1.31 -14.92 -1.68
CA CYS A 152 -0.09 -15.09 -0.89
C CYS A 152 -0.24 -16.20 0.16
N VAL A 153 -1.30 -16.14 0.96
CA VAL A 153 -1.56 -17.16 2.01
C VAL A 153 -1.83 -18.53 1.40
N GLY A 154 -2.62 -18.59 0.33
CA GLY A 154 -2.89 -19.83 -0.38
C GLY A 154 -1.59 -20.48 -0.87
N TRP A 155 -0.73 -19.72 -1.54
CA TRP A 155 0.56 -20.20 -2.03
C TRP A 155 1.49 -20.64 -0.91
N LEU A 156 1.62 -19.83 0.17
CA LEU A 156 2.46 -20.15 1.32
C LEU A 156 2.05 -21.47 1.99
N LYS A 157 0.76 -21.72 2.17
CA LYS A 157 0.24 -22.97 2.80
C LYS A 157 0.63 -24.25 2.05
N TRP A 158 0.94 -24.15 0.76
CA TRP A 158 1.41 -25.28 -0.06
C TRP A 158 2.93 -25.49 0.00
N GLN A 159 3.69 -24.54 0.58
CA GLN A 159 5.14 -24.63 0.63
C GLN A 159 5.61 -25.44 1.88
N ARG A 160 6.75 -26.12 1.71
CA ARG A 160 7.42 -26.73 2.86
C ARG A 160 8.18 -25.67 3.65
N GLY A 161 8.27 -25.83 4.96
CA GLY A 161 9.04 -24.92 5.82
C GLY A 161 8.34 -23.60 6.14
N ILE A 162 7.01 -23.52 5.94
CA ILE A 162 6.19 -22.41 6.38
C ILE A 162 5.33 -22.80 7.59
N GLU A 163 5.24 -21.90 8.55
CA GLU A 163 4.29 -21.96 9.66
C GLU A 163 3.52 -20.64 9.73
N LEU A 164 2.18 -20.71 9.81
CA LEU A 164 1.31 -19.56 10.01
C LEU A 164 0.65 -19.66 11.38
N ILE A 165 1.01 -18.74 12.29
CA ILE A 165 0.50 -18.69 13.67
C ILE A 165 -0.52 -17.55 13.76
N GLU A 166 -1.79 -17.89 13.72
CA GLU A 166 -2.91 -16.96 13.81
C GLU A 166 -3.34 -16.72 15.26
N HIS A 167 -3.97 -15.56 15.50
CA HIS A 167 -4.57 -15.19 16.78
C HIS A 167 -3.58 -15.22 17.96
N ARG A 168 -2.34 -14.80 17.70
CA ARG A 168 -1.28 -14.69 18.71
C ARG A 168 -0.59 -13.34 18.60
N ALA A 169 -0.86 -12.47 19.57
CA ALA A 169 -0.18 -11.19 19.67
C ALA A 169 1.28 -11.40 20.10
N VAL A 170 2.18 -10.66 19.47
CA VAL A 170 3.57 -10.53 19.90
C VAL A 170 3.65 -9.44 20.95
N THR A 171 4.35 -9.69 22.05
CA THR A 171 4.51 -8.75 23.17
C THR A 171 5.91 -8.17 23.26
N ALA A 172 6.91 -8.88 22.71
CA ALA A 172 8.29 -8.38 22.66
C ALA A 172 9.06 -9.05 21.51
N VAL A 173 10.01 -8.31 20.96
CA VAL A 173 10.98 -8.78 19.97
C VAL A 173 12.37 -8.45 20.49
N ASP A 174 13.24 -9.46 20.56
CA ASP A 174 14.66 -9.33 20.79
C ASP A 174 15.39 -9.78 19.51
N ALA A 175 15.78 -8.80 18.72
CA ALA A 175 16.39 -9.02 17.42
C ALA A 175 17.83 -9.55 17.51
N GLU A 176 18.56 -9.25 18.59
CA GLU A 176 19.91 -9.76 18.82
C GLU A 176 19.93 -11.28 19.04
N SER A 177 18.99 -11.79 19.82
CA SER A 177 18.84 -13.23 20.04
C SER A 177 17.94 -13.93 19.02
N GLY A 178 17.31 -13.18 18.09
CA GLY A 178 16.33 -13.71 17.14
C GLY A 178 15.06 -14.22 17.79
N SER A 179 14.69 -13.72 19.00
CA SER A 179 13.55 -14.21 19.74
C SER A 179 12.32 -13.32 19.66
N VAL A 180 11.15 -13.93 19.55
CA VAL A 180 9.84 -13.26 19.49
C VAL A 180 8.93 -13.88 20.56
N ARG A 181 8.50 -13.08 21.53
CA ARG A 181 7.65 -13.52 22.64
C ARG A 181 6.18 -13.29 22.31
N LEU A 182 5.38 -14.33 22.47
CA LEU A 182 3.92 -14.28 22.27
C LEU A 182 3.20 -13.98 23.59
N VAL A 183 1.95 -13.54 23.47
CA VAL A 183 1.07 -13.23 24.61
C VAL A 183 0.80 -14.43 25.53
N ASP A 184 0.84 -15.65 25.00
CA ASP A 184 0.67 -16.91 25.76
C ASP A 184 1.97 -17.41 26.45
N GLY A 185 3.05 -16.63 26.38
CA GLY A 185 4.34 -16.93 26.98
C GLY A 185 5.27 -17.76 26.10
N ARG A 186 4.82 -18.29 24.97
CA ARG A 186 5.71 -18.97 24.01
C ARG A 186 6.73 -18.02 23.44
N VAL A 187 7.91 -18.54 23.15
CA VAL A 187 9.00 -17.81 22.49
C VAL A 187 9.33 -18.54 21.19
N LEU A 188 9.23 -17.80 20.08
CA LEU A 188 9.70 -18.25 18.77
C LEU A 188 11.16 -17.84 18.60
N HIS A 189 11.95 -18.70 17.93
CA HIS A 189 13.35 -18.43 17.64
C HIS A 189 13.63 -18.54 16.15
N GLY A 190 14.18 -17.49 15.58
CA GLY A 190 14.66 -17.44 14.20
C GLY A 190 16.10 -16.97 14.12
N ASP A 191 16.72 -17.17 12.97
CA ASP A 191 18.03 -16.63 12.67
C ASP A 191 17.92 -15.14 12.22
N ALA A 192 16.72 -14.73 11.77
CA ALA A 192 16.35 -13.36 11.43
C ALA A 192 14.89 -13.05 11.83
N VAL A 193 14.60 -11.78 12.13
CA VAL A 193 13.27 -11.30 12.51
C VAL A 193 12.84 -10.10 11.69
N LEU A 194 11.62 -10.14 11.14
CA LEU A 194 10.97 -8.99 10.54
C LEU A 194 9.75 -8.56 11.37
N VAL A 195 9.70 -7.30 11.75
CA VAL A 195 8.49 -6.66 12.31
C VAL A 195 7.81 -5.85 11.21
N ALA A 196 6.64 -6.30 10.73
CA ALA A 196 5.87 -5.64 9.66
C ALA A 196 4.37 -5.58 10.02
N VAL A 197 4.08 -5.03 11.20
CA VAL A 197 2.76 -5.02 11.83
C VAL A 197 1.91 -3.78 11.46
N GLY A 198 2.35 -3.01 10.46
CA GLY A 198 1.59 -1.85 9.96
C GLY A 198 1.33 -0.81 11.06
N PRO A 199 0.08 -0.37 11.26
CA PRO A 199 -0.23 0.71 12.20
C PRO A 199 0.02 0.37 13.66
N TRP A 200 0.27 -0.89 14.01
CA TRP A 200 0.62 -1.34 15.38
C TRP A 200 2.12 -1.27 15.67
N SER A 201 2.95 -0.78 14.74
CA SER A 201 4.41 -0.74 14.89
C SER A 201 4.89 -0.04 16.15
N ARG A 202 4.21 1.03 16.59
CA ARG A 202 4.57 1.80 17.80
C ARG A 202 4.67 0.93 19.06
N GLY A 203 3.86 -0.12 19.16
CA GLY A 203 3.81 -1.00 20.34
C GLY A 203 4.94 -2.06 20.43
N LEU A 204 5.72 -2.24 19.35
CA LEU A 204 6.78 -3.25 19.28
C LEU A 204 8.17 -2.66 19.02
N LEU A 205 8.28 -1.35 18.90
CA LEU A 205 9.53 -0.66 18.61
C LEU A 205 10.06 0.09 19.83
N PRO A 206 11.35 0.32 19.93
CA PRO A 206 11.93 1.19 20.96
C PRO A 206 11.24 2.57 20.95
N GLN A 207 11.06 3.15 22.14
CA GLN A 207 10.32 4.40 22.33
C GLN A 207 10.82 5.52 21.42
N ALA A 208 12.14 5.71 21.29
CA ALA A 208 12.75 6.73 20.44
C ALA A 208 12.36 6.61 18.95
N VAL A 209 12.06 5.40 18.46
CA VAL A 209 11.56 5.18 17.10
C VAL A 209 10.04 5.37 17.07
N ALA A 210 9.32 4.82 18.06
CA ALA A 210 7.87 4.89 18.14
C ALA A 210 7.34 6.34 18.16
N GLU A 211 8.04 7.25 18.84
CA GLU A 211 7.72 8.69 18.92
C GLU A 211 7.90 9.43 17.58
N ARG A 212 8.67 8.86 16.66
CA ARG A 212 8.87 9.40 15.29
C ARG A 212 7.89 8.82 14.27
N LEU A 213 6.89 8.07 14.71
CA LEU A 213 5.83 7.52 13.86
C LEU A 213 4.55 8.29 14.07
N THR A 214 4.03 8.87 12.99
CA THR A 214 2.73 9.52 12.97
C THR A 214 1.68 8.50 12.53
N LEU A 215 0.64 8.31 13.36
CA LEU A 215 -0.50 7.46 13.03
C LEU A 215 -1.59 8.30 12.34
N HIS A 216 -2.02 7.83 11.17
CA HIS A 216 -3.06 8.47 10.37
C HIS A 216 -4.32 7.61 10.35
N ARG A 217 -5.47 8.28 10.38
CA ARG A 217 -6.79 7.69 10.16
C ARG A 217 -7.40 8.31 8.90
N GLN A 218 -7.69 7.48 7.89
CA GLN A 218 -8.21 7.87 6.59
C GLN A 218 -9.63 7.34 6.40
N SER A 219 -10.58 8.23 6.16
CA SER A 219 -11.96 7.84 5.85
C SER A 219 -12.15 7.57 4.35
N LEU A 220 -12.96 6.56 4.05
CA LEU A 220 -13.20 6.03 2.70
C LEU A 220 -14.69 5.79 2.51
N LEU A 221 -15.20 6.10 1.31
CA LEU A 221 -16.55 5.74 0.89
C LEU A 221 -16.51 4.61 -0.13
N TYR A 222 -17.44 3.67 0.00
CA TYR A 222 -17.73 2.62 -0.96
C TYR A 222 -19.12 2.86 -1.52
N CYS A 223 -19.23 2.97 -2.83
CA CYS A 223 -20.43 3.46 -3.49
C CYS A 223 -20.91 2.48 -4.57
N ARG A 224 -22.22 2.42 -4.74
CA ARG A 224 -22.85 1.74 -5.87
C ARG A 224 -23.21 2.80 -6.91
N VAL A 225 -22.68 2.64 -8.10
CA VAL A 225 -23.03 3.51 -9.22
C VAL A 225 -24.44 3.23 -9.72
N PRO A 226 -25.21 4.24 -10.14
CA PRO A 226 -26.53 4.04 -10.73
C PRO A 226 -26.45 3.18 -12.00
N ARG A 227 -27.50 2.37 -12.25
CA ARG A 227 -27.54 1.45 -13.40
C ARG A 227 -27.38 2.16 -14.75
N ASN A 228 -27.96 3.35 -14.89
CA ASN A 228 -27.83 4.17 -16.11
C ASN A 228 -26.42 4.71 -16.37
N GLN A 229 -25.55 4.71 -15.37
CA GLN A 229 -24.13 5.11 -15.48
C GLN A 229 -23.18 3.92 -15.50
N ALA A 230 -23.64 2.69 -15.32
CA ALA A 230 -22.80 1.50 -15.17
C ALA A 230 -21.81 1.33 -16.35
N ARG A 231 -22.25 1.62 -17.59
CA ARG A 231 -21.40 1.53 -18.79
C ARG A 231 -20.26 2.57 -18.76
N ALA A 232 -20.56 3.80 -18.35
CA ALA A 232 -19.55 4.86 -18.25
C ALA A 232 -18.50 4.50 -17.17
N TRP A 233 -18.95 4.05 -16.01
CA TRP A 233 -18.06 3.64 -14.92
C TRP A 233 -17.24 2.39 -15.24
N ALA A 234 -17.75 1.45 -16.03
CA ALA A 234 -16.98 0.29 -16.51
C ALA A 234 -15.82 0.66 -17.45
N ALA A 235 -15.87 1.85 -18.07
CA ALA A 235 -14.82 2.38 -18.93
C ALA A 235 -13.94 3.44 -18.23
N THR A 236 -14.17 3.68 -16.94
CA THR A 236 -13.45 4.70 -16.18
C THR A 236 -12.15 4.11 -15.62
N PRO A 237 -10.99 4.75 -15.82
CA PRO A 237 -9.73 4.34 -15.21
C PRO A 237 -9.69 4.66 -13.71
N ALA A 238 -8.72 4.12 -13.00
CA ALA A 238 -8.39 4.58 -11.66
C ALA A 238 -7.85 6.02 -11.71
N ILE A 239 -8.27 6.89 -10.80
CA ILE A 239 -7.86 8.30 -10.80
C ILE A 239 -7.17 8.64 -9.48
N PRO A 240 -5.84 8.80 -9.48
CA PRO A 240 -5.05 9.03 -8.27
C PRO A 240 -5.09 10.45 -7.74
N ALA A 241 -5.53 11.42 -8.56
CA ALA A 241 -5.64 12.82 -8.18
C ALA A 241 -6.76 13.49 -8.98
N LEU A 242 -7.73 14.09 -8.28
CA LEU A 242 -8.90 14.75 -8.85
C LEU A 242 -9.37 15.89 -7.93
N GLY A 243 -10.21 16.78 -8.48
CA GLY A 243 -10.74 17.94 -7.79
C GLY A 243 -9.79 19.15 -7.81
N THR A 244 -10.30 20.32 -7.42
CA THR A 244 -9.61 21.63 -7.52
C THR A 244 -8.27 21.69 -6.79
N ARG A 245 -8.05 20.82 -5.80
CA ARG A 245 -6.81 20.72 -5.02
C ARG A 245 -6.02 19.45 -5.29
N GLY A 246 -6.46 18.59 -6.24
CA GLY A 246 -5.81 17.32 -6.55
C GLY A 246 -5.77 16.31 -5.40
N GLY A 247 -6.53 16.58 -4.33
CA GLY A 247 -6.48 15.77 -3.11
C GLY A 247 -7.46 14.61 -3.07
N ALA A 248 -8.46 14.58 -3.96
CA ALA A 248 -9.40 13.48 -4.09
C ALA A 248 -8.86 12.38 -5.01
N TRP A 249 -9.18 11.12 -4.73
CA TRP A 249 -8.90 10.01 -5.62
C TRP A 249 -10.04 9.01 -5.63
N LEU A 250 -10.17 8.31 -6.74
CA LEU A 250 -11.19 7.30 -6.91
C LEU A 250 -10.65 6.03 -7.58
N ILE A 251 -11.30 4.92 -7.27
CA ILE A 251 -11.08 3.64 -7.94
C ILE A 251 -12.43 3.15 -8.45
N PRO A 252 -12.58 2.92 -9.78
CA PRO A 252 -13.85 2.52 -10.36
C PRO A 252 -14.29 1.14 -9.85
N PRO A 253 -15.58 0.79 -9.98
CA PRO A 253 -16.03 -0.57 -9.72
C PRO A 253 -15.44 -1.52 -10.76
N VAL A 254 -14.77 -2.58 -10.30
CA VAL A 254 -14.10 -3.57 -11.16
C VAL A 254 -14.17 -4.94 -10.49
N ALA A 255 -14.36 -6.00 -11.27
CA ALA A 255 -14.38 -7.38 -10.78
C ALA A 255 -15.31 -7.62 -9.57
N GLY A 256 -16.43 -6.90 -9.51
CA GLY A 256 -17.43 -6.98 -8.43
C GLY A 256 -17.16 -6.08 -7.22
N THR A 257 -16.12 -5.25 -7.24
CA THR A 257 -15.86 -4.26 -6.18
C THR A 257 -16.79 -3.03 -6.31
N ALA A 258 -16.89 -2.24 -5.25
CA ALA A 258 -17.60 -0.97 -5.26
C ALA A 258 -16.73 0.16 -5.86
N LEU A 259 -17.36 1.24 -6.32
CA LEU A 259 -16.66 2.51 -6.54
C LEU A 259 -16.12 3.00 -5.18
N LYS A 260 -14.82 3.22 -5.09
CA LYS A 260 -14.16 3.69 -3.88
C LYS A 260 -13.73 5.14 -4.04
N LEU A 261 -14.13 5.97 -3.07
CA LEU A 261 -13.88 7.40 -3.05
C LEU A 261 -13.19 7.81 -1.75
N THR A 262 -12.22 8.69 -1.85
CA THR A 262 -11.61 9.32 -0.68
C THR A 262 -10.80 10.55 -1.06
N SER A 263 -10.37 11.31 -0.06
CA SER A 263 -9.59 12.55 -0.25
C SER A 263 -8.60 12.75 0.89
N ALA A 264 -7.50 13.42 0.59
CA ALA A 264 -6.54 13.87 1.61
C ALA A 264 -7.21 14.74 2.70
N THR A 265 -8.32 15.42 2.37
CA THR A 265 -9.08 16.23 3.33
C THR A 265 -9.77 15.41 4.42
N ALA A 266 -9.94 14.11 4.21
CA ALA A 266 -10.51 13.16 5.17
C ALA A 266 -9.44 12.28 5.84
N CYS A 267 -8.18 12.70 5.77
CA CYS A 267 -7.07 12.13 6.53
C CYS A 267 -6.80 12.99 7.77
N ARG A 268 -6.53 12.34 8.90
CA ARG A 268 -6.22 13.00 10.16
C ARG A 268 -5.19 12.23 10.97
N VAL A 269 -4.40 12.95 11.74
CA VAL A 269 -3.48 12.37 12.72
C VAL A 269 -4.31 11.98 13.96
N VAL A 270 -4.01 10.82 14.52
CA VAL A 270 -4.64 10.28 15.72
C VAL A 270 -3.60 9.60 16.61
N ASP A 271 -3.91 9.49 17.90
CA ASP A 271 -2.98 8.89 18.85
C ASP A 271 -3.08 7.35 18.86
N ASP A 272 -4.29 6.81 18.70
CA ASP A 272 -4.58 5.39 18.84
C ASP A 272 -5.48 4.84 17.73
N ILE A 273 -5.41 3.52 17.56
CA ILE A 273 -6.33 2.75 16.74
C ILE A 273 -7.56 2.42 17.60
N THR A 274 -8.69 3.02 17.26
CA THR A 274 -9.95 2.76 17.95
C THR A 274 -10.82 1.77 17.16
N ASP A 275 -11.89 2.25 16.55
CA ASP A 275 -12.76 1.49 15.66
C ASP A 275 -12.46 1.79 14.18
N TYR A 276 -13.12 1.09 13.28
CA TYR A 276 -13.01 1.26 11.82
C TYR A 276 -14.28 1.88 11.21
N ALA A 277 -15.23 2.27 12.04
CA ALA A 277 -16.42 2.98 11.58
C ALA A 277 -16.08 4.43 11.28
N THR A 278 -16.55 4.94 10.16
CA THR A 278 -16.35 6.35 9.80
C THR A 278 -17.36 7.20 10.57
N ASP A 279 -16.85 8.22 11.27
CA ASP A 279 -17.70 9.22 11.90
C ASP A 279 -18.57 9.94 10.83
N PRO A 280 -19.88 10.18 11.10
CA PRO A 280 -20.78 10.83 10.16
C PRO A 280 -20.30 12.21 9.65
N TYR A 281 -19.49 12.92 10.41
CA TYR A 281 -18.87 14.18 9.97
C TYR A 281 -17.95 13.95 8.75
N TRP A 282 -17.06 12.95 8.82
CA TRP A 282 -16.11 12.65 7.74
C TRP A 282 -16.81 12.07 6.52
N GLN A 283 -17.85 11.26 6.72
CA GLN A 283 -18.68 10.77 5.63
C GLN A 283 -19.33 11.93 4.88
N ARG A 284 -20.04 12.84 5.57
CA ARG A 284 -20.68 14.01 4.95
C ARG A 284 -19.67 14.94 4.27
N LYS A 285 -18.47 15.09 4.83
CA LYS A 285 -17.40 15.88 4.22
C LYS A 285 -16.97 15.32 2.86
N LEU A 286 -16.77 14.00 2.78
CA LEU A 286 -16.48 13.32 1.52
C LEU A 286 -17.67 13.39 0.55
N GLU A 287 -18.89 13.17 1.04
CA GLU A 287 -20.11 13.26 0.21
C GLU A 287 -20.24 14.64 -0.44
N LYS A 288 -19.96 15.71 0.30
CA LYS A 288 -19.97 17.07 -0.22
C LYS A 288 -18.88 17.28 -1.27
N GLU A 289 -17.65 16.87 -0.98
CA GLU A 289 -16.50 17.03 -1.90
C GLU A 289 -16.75 16.28 -3.21
N PHE A 290 -17.25 15.03 -3.14
CA PHE A 290 -17.53 14.24 -4.35
C PHE A 290 -18.83 14.66 -5.06
N GLY A 291 -19.74 15.34 -4.39
CA GLY A 291 -20.88 16.01 -5.04
C GLY A 291 -20.47 17.07 -6.04
N ASP A 292 -19.37 17.77 -5.78
CA ASP A 292 -18.80 18.79 -6.68
C ASP A 292 -17.99 18.15 -7.84
N ILE A 293 -17.44 16.94 -7.65
CA ILE A 293 -16.55 16.25 -8.60
C ILE A 293 -17.31 15.31 -9.54
N LEU A 294 -18.37 14.66 -9.03
CA LEU A 294 -19.10 13.61 -9.74
C LEU A 294 -20.54 14.06 -10.04
N PRO A 295 -20.87 14.47 -11.26
CA PRO A 295 -22.23 14.86 -11.63
C PRO A 295 -23.28 13.80 -11.27
N GLY A 296 -24.26 14.21 -10.48
CA GLY A 296 -25.34 13.33 -10.01
C GLY A 296 -24.96 12.43 -8.83
N PHE A 297 -23.77 12.58 -8.25
CA PHE A 297 -23.41 11.90 -7.01
C PHE A 297 -24.27 12.42 -5.83
N GLY A 298 -24.62 11.50 -4.94
CA GLY A 298 -25.33 11.84 -3.71
C GLY A 298 -25.28 10.70 -2.68
N PRO A 299 -25.78 10.95 -1.46
CA PRO A 299 -25.72 9.96 -0.35
C PRO A 299 -26.31 8.59 -0.71
N ALA A 300 -27.26 8.53 -1.64
CA ALA A 300 -27.88 7.27 -2.09
C ALA A 300 -26.88 6.32 -2.82
N TRP A 301 -25.72 6.83 -3.26
CA TRP A 301 -24.67 5.98 -3.83
C TRP A 301 -23.86 5.27 -2.75
N VAL A 302 -23.76 5.85 -1.55
CA VAL A 302 -22.92 5.34 -0.47
C VAL A 302 -23.53 4.07 0.10
N THR A 303 -22.82 2.96 -0.02
CA THR A 303 -23.21 1.65 0.53
C THR A 303 -22.48 1.31 1.82
N ALA A 304 -21.30 1.88 2.01
CA ALA A 304 -20.52 1.77 3.24
C ALA A 304 -19.53 2.93 3.36
N ALA A 305 -19.20 3.28 4.60
CA ALA A 305 -18.07 4.13 4.94
C ALA A 305 -17.18 3.38 5.94
N LYS A 306 -15.86 3.43 5.74
CA LYS A 306 -14.89 2.73 6.57
C LYS A 306 -13.65 3.58 6.75
N ASP A 307 -13.07 3.55 7.94
CA ASP A 307 -11.78 4.14 8.21
C ASP A 307 -10.66 3.10 8.06
N ALA A 308 -9.49 3.55 7.64
CA ALA A 308 -8.26 2.79 7.59
C ALA A 308 -7.16 3.55 8.35
N TYR A 309 -6.23 2.79 8.92
CA TYR A 309 -5.10 3.36 9.65
C TYR A 309 -3.79 3.03 8.95
N TYR A 310 -2.86 3.97 8.98
CA TYR A 310 -1.48 3.74 8.52
C TYR A 310 -0.51 4.63 9.27
N THR A 311 0.76 4.23 9.29
CA THR A 311 1.85 5.02 9.87
C THR A 311 2.69 5.67 8.78
N SER A 312 3.19 6.87 9.07
CA SER A 312 4.27 7.53 8.33
C SER A 312 5.42 7.88 9.26
N PHE A 313 6.61 8.00 8.70
CA PHE A 313 7.74 8.58 9.41
C PHE A 313 7.53 10.09 9.54
N THR A 314 7.54 10.61 10.75
CA THR A 314 7.17 12.01 11.04
C THR A 314 8.04 13.01 10.26
N ASP A 315 9.33 12.74 10.13
CA ASP A 315 10.30 13.66 9.50
C ASP A 315 10.08 13.82 7.98
N THR A 316 9.59 12.77 7.31
CA THR A 316 9.48 12.75 5.84
C THR A 316 8.06 12.56 5.33
N GLY A 317 7.13 12.16 6.20
CA GLY A 317 5.79 11.71 5.80
C GLY A 317 5.78 10.36 5.06
N GLY A 318 6.94 9.77 4.80
CA GLY A 318 7.15 8.58 3.98
C GLY A 318 7.25 7.26 4.75
N PRO A 319 7.74 6.20 4.06
CA PRO A 319 8.03 4.91 4.69
C PRO A 319 9.29 4.98 5.56
N LEU A 320 9.38 4.03 6.51
CA LEU A 320 10.54 3.88 7.39
C LEU A 320 10.93 2.42 7.53
N LEU A 321 12.20 2.13 7.25
CA LEU A 321 12.88 0.89 7.58
C LEU A 321 13.83 1.11 8.75
N VAL A 322 13.76 0.22 9.73
CA VAL A 322 14.55 0.28 10.97
C VAL A 322 15.36 -1.00 11.12
N ALA A 323 16.64 -0.88 11.46
CA ALA A 323 17.48 -1.99 11.93
C ALA A 323 17.32 -2.13 13.45
N LEU A 324 16.95 -3.33 13.90
CA LEU A 324 16.70 -3.63 15.33
C LEU A 324 17.87 -4.28 16.05
N GLY A 325 19.02 -4.44 15.35
CA GLY A 325 20.16 -5.22 15.81
C GLY A 325 20.16 -6.65 15.25
N GLY A 326 21.31 -7.32 15.26
CA GLY A 326 21.48 -8.64 14.66
C GLY A 326 21.00 -8.71 13.22
N ALA A 327 20.21 -9.74 12.86
CA ALA A 327 19.50 -9.85 11.60
C ALA A 327 18.02 -9.41 11.71
N GLY A 328 17.72 -8.44 12.58
CA GLY A 328 16.37 -7.95 12.84
C GLY A 328 16.06 -6.63 12.15
N TYR A 329 14.90 -6.55 11.50
CA TYR A 329 14.42 -5.34 10.83
C TYR A 329 12.96 -5.07 11.15
N ALA A 330 12.56 -3.78 11.13
CA ALA A 330 11.17 -3.39 11.17
C ALA A 330 10.81 -2.51 9.97
N TYR A 331 9.76 -2.88 9.26
CA TYR A 331 9.09 -2.00 8.31
C TYR A 331 8.05 -1.18 9.10
N ALA A 332 8.53 -0.11 9.73
CA ALA A 332 7.82 0.60 10.79
C ALA A 332 6.73 1.54 10.27
N ALA A 333 6.90 2.08 9.08
CA ALA A 333 5.93 2.98 8.46
C ALA A 333 5.79 2.71 6.95
N CYS A 334 4.57 2.89 6.41
CA CYS A 334 4.28 2.68 5.00
C CYS A 334 4.07 3.99 4.22
N GLY A 335 3.91 5.14 4.90
CA GLY A 335 3.66 6.44 4.27
C GLY A 335 2.40 6.49 3.39
N GLY A 336 1.48 5.52 3.52
CA GLY A 336 0.25 5.43 2.71
C GLY A 336 0.45 4.96 1.26
N THR A 337 1.68 4.72 0.78
CA THR A 337 1.98 4.46 -0.64
C THR A 337 2.56 3.09 -0.94
N SER A 338 2.91 2.31 0.08
CA SER A 338 3.74 1.11 -0.05
C SER A 338 3.09 -0.08 -0.77
N PHE A 339 1.75 -0.17 -0.85
CA PHE A 339 1.10 -1.37 -1.39
C PHE A 339 1.57 -1.68 -2.81
N LYS A 340 1.57 -0.70 -3.72
CA LYS A 340 2.01 -0.91 -5.10
C LYS A 340 3.48 -1.32 -5.23
N PHE A 341 4.33 -0.88 -4.28
CA PHE A 341 5.75 -1.20 -4.23
C PHE A 341 6.05 -2.45 -3.38
N ALA A 342 5.05 -3.06 -2.78
CA ALA A 342 5.23 -4.17 -1.84
C ALA A 342 6.10 -5.33 -2.37
N PRO A 343 6.04 -5.73 -3.64
CA PRO A 343 6.93 -6.77 -4.14
C PRO A 343 8.42 -6.40 -4.12
N LEU A 344 8.76 -5.14 -4.45
CA LEU A 344 10.15 -4.67 -4.42
C LEU A 344 10.64 -4.51 -2.98
N ILE A 345 9.78 -3.98 -2.10
CA ILE A 345 10.07 -3.85 -0.67
C ILE A 345 10.30 -5.23 -0.05
N ALA A 346 9.43 -6.18 -0.34
CA ALA A 346 9.53 -7.54 0.17
C ALA A 346 10.83 -8.24 -0.27
N ARG A 347 11.23 -8.07 -1.52
CA ARG A 347 12.49 -8.60 -2.04
C ARG A 347 13.69 -8.01 -1.31
N SER A 348 13.74 -6.68 -1.18
CA SER A 348 14.81 -5.99 -0.45
C SER A 348 14.87 -6.38 1.03
N LEU A 349 13.72 -6.61 1.68
CA LEU A 349 13.66 -7.11 3.06
C LEU A 349 14.16 -8.55 3.16
N ALA A 350 13.76 -9.45 2.26
CA ALA A 350 14.25 -10.82 2.23
C ALA A 350 15.77 -10.88 2.06
N ASP A 351 16.33 -10.06 1.16
CA ASP A 351 17.78 -9.95 0.97
C ASP A 351 18.49 -9.55 2.28
N ARG A 352 17.98 -8.54 2.99
CA ARG A 352 18.55 -8.06 4.27
C ARG A 352 18.47 -9.13 5.36
N LEU A 353 17.31 -9.78 5.50
CA LEU A 353 17.08 -10.83 6.52
C LEU A 353 17.99 -12.04 6.32
N THR A 354 18.42 -12.29 5.10
CA THR A 354 19.25 -13.44 4.75
C THR A 354 20.72 -13.10 4.49
N GLY A 355 21.12 -11.86 4.86
CA GLY A 355 22.52 -11.40 4.79
C GLY A 355 23.02 -11.13 3.37
N ARG A 356 22.12 -10.93 2.41
CA ARG A 356 22.47 -10.54 1.04
C ARG A 356 22.46 -9.02 0.87
N SER A 357 23.16 -8.53 -0.15
CA SER A 357 23.04 -7.13 -0.56
C SER A 357 21.61 -6.83 -0.99
N PRO A 358 20.93 -5.84 -0.38
CA PRO A 358 19.54 -5.56 -0.65
C PRO A 358 19.33 -5.07 -2.08
N SER A 359 18.31 -5.62 -2.72
CA SER A 359 17.85 -5.15 -4.03
C SER A 359 17.34 -3.72 -3.93
N LEU A 360 17.73 -2.86 -4.88
CA LEU A 360 17.30 -1.46 -4.92
C LEU A 360 15.81 -1.36 -5.23
N ILE A 361 15.10 -0.58 -4.44
CA ILE A 361 13.68 -0.33 -4.60
C ILE A 361 13.43 0.87 -5.54
N GLY A 362 14.26 1.90 -5.47
CA GLY A 362 14.10 3.18 -6.18
C GLY A 362 13.21 4.16 -5.42
N LEU A 363 13.05 3.97 -4.13
CA LEU A 363 12.23 4.81 -3.24
C LEU A 363 13.09 5.53 -2.19
N GLY A 364 14.16 6.19 -2.61
CA GLY A 364 14.98 7.07 -1.80
C GLY A 364 15.27 6.57 -0.37
N ALA A 365 14.37 6.87 0.56
CA ALA A 365 14.53 6.52 1.98
C ALA A 365 14.64 5.01 2.26
N LEU A 366 14.16 4.14 1.37
CA LEU A 366 14.22 2.67 1.54
C LEU A 366 15.48 2.05 0.91
N ASP A 367 16.18 2.78 0.03
CA ASP A 367 17.41 2.32 -0.62
C ASP A 367 18.66 2.67 0.21
N GLY A 368 18.51 3.61 1.14
CA GLY A 368 19.56 3.99 2.08
C GLY A 368 19.74 2.98 3.23
N PRO A 369 20.68 3.25 4.13
CA PRO A 369 20.80 2.48 5.36
C PRO A 369 19.52 2.62 6.19
N PRO A 370 19.04 1.52 6.82
CA PRO A 370 17.91 1.60 7.74
C PRO A 370 18.24 2.49 8.94
N LEU A 371 17.23 3.08 9.55
CA LEU A 371 17.42 3.79 10.83
C LEU A 371 17.90 2.77 11.87
N ASP A 372 19.08 2.98 12.44
CA ASP A 372 19.65 2.10 13.46
C ASP A 372 19.14 2.50 14.84
N VAL A 373 18.49 1.60 15.56
CA VAL A 373 17.98 1.86 16.91
C VAL A 373 19.10 2.11 17.95
N HIS A 374 20.32 1.66 17.66
CA HIS A 374 21.51 1.87 18.50
C HIS A 374 22.32 3.10 18.10
N ALA A 375 21.90 3.84 17.08
CA ALA A 375 22.62 5.04 16.63
C ALA A 375 22.60 6.13 17.71
N PRO A 376 23.73 6.82 17.97
CA PRO A 376 23.81 7.90 18.98
C PRO A 376 22.79 9.01 18.81
N GLN A 377 22.26 9.21 17.62
CA GLN A 377 21.23 10.20 17.28
C GLN A 377 19.88 9.92 17.94
N LEU A 378 19.64 8.68 18.41
CA LEU A 378 18.44 8.28 19.16
C LEU A 378 18.66 8.25 20.69
N ALA A 379 19.92 8.32 21.14
CA ALA A 379 20.27 8.27 22.56
C ALA A 379 20.20 9.64 23.28
N GLY A 380 19.86 10.71 22.57
CA GLY A 380 19.85 12.09 23.08
C GLY A 380 18.48 12.76 23.09
N LEU A 381 17.38 11.99 23.09
CA LEU A 381 16.00 12.49 23.24
C LEU A 381 15.39 12.01 24.54
#